data_062772f7846acea2ed28f61db2be74c4
#
_entry.id   062772f7846acea2ed28f61db2be74c4
#
_cell.length_a   1.000
_cell.length_b   1.000
_cell.length_c   1.000
_cell.angle_alpha   90.00
_cell.angle_beta   90.00
_cell.angle_gamma   90.00
#
_symmetry.space_group_name_H-M   'P 1'
#
loop_
_entity.id
_entity.type
_entity.pdbx_description
1 polymer ?
#
loop_
_entity_poly.entity_id
_entity_poly.type
_entity_poly.pdbx_seq_one_letter_code
_entity_poly.pdbx_strand_id
1 'polypeptide(L)'
;MPWLFLLVAGLCEIAWAIGLKYTEGFSRLLPMIGTVAAMVASIGFLGLALKSLPVGTAYAVWTGIGTIGATALGIYLFNEPATLLRLACIGLILSGIIGLKITS
;
A
#
# COMPACT_ATOMS: atom_id res chain seq x y z
N MET A 1 0.25 5.83 18.48
CA MET A 1 0.16 4.61 17.63
C MET A 1 0.55 4.86 16.17
N PRO A 2 1.75 5.40 15.93
CA PRO A 2 2.11 5.76 14.56
C PRO A 2 2.21 4.55 13.63
N TRP A 3 2.66 3.41 14.14
CA TRP A 3 2.75 2.20 13.31
C TRP A 3 1.39 1.65 12.93
N LEU A 4 0.39 1.81 13.82
CA LEU A 4 -0.99 1.45 13.49
C LEU A 4 -1.53 2.34 12.38
N PHE A 5 -1.26 3.65 12.44
CA PHE A 5 -1.65 4.58 11.38
C PHE A 5 -1.00 4.20 10.05
N LEU A 6 0.28 3.79 10.07
CA LEU A 6 0.95 3.33 8.85
C LEU A 6 0.31 2.06 8.29
N LEU A 7 -0.04 1.12 9.15
CA LEU A 7 -0.69 -0.11 8.70
C LEU A 7 -2.02 0.21 8.04
N VAL A 8 -2.86 1.03 8.67
CA VAL A 8 -4.15 1.43 8.10
C VAL A 8 -3.95 2.20 6.80
N ALA A 9 -2.99 3.12 6.77
CA ALA A 9 -2.68 3.88 5.56
C ALA A 9 -2.25 2.96 4.42
N GLY A 10 -1.40 1.95 4.72
CA GLY A 10 -0.97 0.97 3.73
C GLY A 10 -2.11 0.12 3.21
N LEU A 11 -3.01 -0.30 4.09
CA LEU A 11 -4.20 -1.06 3.68
C LEU A 11 -5.11 -0.22 2.78
N CYS A 12 -5.29 1.06 3.11
CA CYS A 12 -6.04 1.98 2.24
C CYS A 12 -5.34 2.19 0.90
N GLU A 13 -4.01 2.21 0.90
CA GLU A 13 -3.25 2.31 -0.35
C GLU A 13 -3.48 1.09 -1.24
N ILE A 14 -3.50 -0.09 -0.66
CA ILE A 14 -3.83 -1.31 -1.41
C ILE A 14 -5.22 -1.17 -2.03
N ALA A 15 -6.18 -0.67 -1.24
CA ALA A 15 -7.55 -0.51 -1.72
C ALA A 15 -7.63 0.45 -2.90
N TRP A 16 -6.99 1.64 -2.82
CA TRP A 16 -7.09 2.57 -3.94
C TRP A 16 -6.24 2.14 -5.14
N ALA A 17 -5.13 1.43 -4.93
CA ALA A 17 -4.33 0.92 -6.03
C ALA A 17 -5.11 -0.12 -6.84
N ILE A 18 -5.78 -1.05 -6.16
CA ILE A 18 -6.63 -2.05 -6.82
C ILE A 18 -7.85 -1.36 -7.44
N GLY A 19 -8.42 -0.40 -6.72
CA GLY A 19 -9.56 0.36 -7.22
C GLY A 19 -9.26 1.09 -8.52
N LEU A 20 -8.04 1.61 -8.69
CA LEU A 20 -7.65 2.26 -9.93
C LEU A 20 -7.81 1.35 -11.13
N LYS A 21 -7.49 0.06 -10.99
CA LYS A 21 -7.63 -0.89 -12.08
C LYS A 21 -9.10 -1.08 -12.44
N TYR A 22 -9.98 -1.07 -11.43
CA TYR A 22 -11.42 -1.21 -11.68
C TYR A 22 -12.06 0.03 -12.27
N THR A 23 -11.41 1.20 -12.22
CA THR A 23 -11.95 2.42 -12.83
C THR A 23 -11.88 2.41 -14.35
N GLU A 24 -11.13 1.49 -14.93
CA GLU A 24 -10.95 1.38 -16.39
C GLU A 24 -10.58 2.74 -17.01
N GLY A 25 -9.52 3.35 -16.49
CA GLY A 25 -9.05 4.64 -16.99
C GLY A 25 -9.93 5.80 -16.55
N PHE A 26 -10.51 5.69 -15.34
CA PHE A 26 -11.39 6.70 -14.74
C PHE A 26 -12.73 6.83 -15.47
N SER A 27 -13.13 5.78 -16.21
CA SER A 27 -14.41 5.80 -16.95
C SER A 27 -15.58 5.27 -16.13
N ARG A 28 -15.32 4.57 -15.01
CA ARG A 28 -16.39 3.99 -14.18
C ARG A 28 -16.52 4.78 -12.90
N LEU A 29 -17.70 5.40 -12.71
CA LEU A 29 -17.92 6.33 -11.61
C LEU A 29 -17.88 5.69 -10.22
N LEU A 30 -18.56 4.54 -10.04
CA LEU A 30 -18.62 3.91 -8.71
C LEU A 30 -17.25 3.47 -8.21
N PRO A 31 -16.42 2.77 -9.02
CA PRO A 31 -15.05 2.47 -8.60
C PRO A 31 -14.21 3.73 -8.35
N MET A 32 -14.44 4.81 -9.11
CA MET A 32 -13.72 6.06 -8.90
C MET A 32 -14.01 6.65 -7.53
N ILE A 33 -15.27 6.65 -7.09
CA ILE A 33 -15.64 7.19 -5.79
C ILE A 33 -14.94 6.42 -4.67
N GLY A 34 -14.97 5.08 -4.73
CA GLY A 34 -14.30 4.24 -3.75
C GLY A 34 -12.79 4.43 -3.75
N THR A 35 -12.19 4.55 -4.94
CA THR A 35 -10.76 4.75 -5.08
C THR A 35 -10.33 6.08 -4.47
N VAL A 36 -11.04 7.17 -4.76
CA VAL A 36 -10.71 8.49 -4.22
C VAL A 36 -10.88 8.50 -2.71
N ALA A 37 -11.95 7.89 -2.20
CA ALA A 37 -12.18 7.81 -0.75
C ALA A 37 -11.04 7.05 -0.05
N ALA A 38 -10.61 5.93 -0.61
CA ALA A 38 -9.50 5.16 -0.06
C ALA A 38 -8.19 5.94 -0.12
N MET A 39 -7.96 6.69 -1.20
CA MET A 39 -6.77 7.52 -1.35
C MET A 39 -6.72 8.61 -0.29
N VAL A 40 -7.82 9.30 -0.07
CA VAL A 40 -7.91 10.35 0.95
C VAL A 40 -7.64 9.77 2.34
N ALA A 41 -8.26 8.64 2.66
CA ALA A 41 -8.03 7.98 3.94
C ALA A 41 -6.58 7.55 4.09
N SER A 42 -5.97 7.00 3.05
CA SER A 42 -4.59 6.56 3.07
C SER A 42 -3.63 7.71 3.39
N ILE A 43 -3.78 8.81 2.67
CA ILE A 43 -2.94 10.00 2.88
C ILE A 43 -3.18 10.60 4.25
N GLY A 44 -4.43 10.62 4.71
CA GLY A 44 -4.76 11.13 6.04
C GLY A 44 -4.08 10.35 7.15
N PHE A 45 -4.14 9.02 7.10
CA PHE A 45 -3.48 8.19 8.11
C PHE A 45 -1.96 8.25 8.00
N LEU A 46 -1.42 8.38 6.79
CA LEU A 46 0.01 8.62 6.61
C LEU A 46 0.43 9.93 7.29
N GLY A 47 -0.35 10.98 7.11
CA GLY A 47 -0.08 12.27 7.74
C GLY A 47 -0.08 12.18 9.26
N LEU A 48 -0.99 11.39 9.84
CA LEU A 48 -1.01 11.18 11.29
C LEU A 48 0.24 10.45 11.77
N ALA A 49 0.71 9.47 11.00
CA ALA A 49 1.94 8.75 11.34
C ALA A 49 3.16 9.66 11.28
N LEU A 50 3.18 10.61 10.36
CA LEU A 50 4.30 11.53 10.18
C LEU A 50 4.50 12.47 11.36
N LYS A 51 3.51 12.61 12.24
CA LYS A 51 3.68 13.40 13.47
C LYS A 51 4.71 12.79 14.39
N SER A 52 4.93 11.49 14.34
CA SER A 52 5.80 10.76 15.27
C SER A 52 6.95 10.03 14.59
N LEU A 53 6.91 9.83 13.28
CA LEU A 53 7.90 9.03 12.57
C LEU A 53 8.65 9.87 11.53
N PRO A 54 9.91 9.53 11.24
CA PRO A 54 10.65 10.18 10.15
C PRO A 54 9.94 9.96 8.82
N VAL A 55 10.02 10.96 7.94
CA VAL A 55 9.36 10.90 6.62
C VAL A 55 9.82 9.69 5.82
N GLY A 56 11.12 9.46 5.78
CA GLY A 56 11.66 8.34 5.01
C GLY A 56 11.15 6.99 5.49
N THR A 57 11.13 6.78 6.80
CA THR A 57 10.63 5.54 7.39
C THR A 57 9.15 5.37 7.12
N ALA A 58 8.35 6.40 7.37
CA ALA A 58 6.91 6.32 7.18
C ALA A 58 6.56 6.07 5.71
N TYR A 59 7.19 6.81 4.80
CA TYR A 59 6.92 6.66 3.38
C TYR A 59 7.33 5.28 2.86
N ALA A 60 8.51 4.79 3.26
CA ALA A 60 8.99 3.48 2.83
C ALA A 60 8.05 2.36 3.30
N VAL A 61 7.59 2.42 4.55
CA VAL A 61 6.67 1.42 5.08
C VAL A 61 5.32 1.50 4.39
N TRP A 62 4.80 2.70 4.20
CA TRP A 62 3.51 2.94 3.53
C TRP A 62 3.53 2.38 2.11
N THR A 63 4.52 2.77 1.30
CA THR A 63 4.62 2.29 -0.08
C THR A 63 4.93 0.81 -0.14
N GLY A 64 5.73 0.30 0.80
CA GLY A 64 6.05 -1.13 0.85
C GLY A 64 4.83 -1.99 1.15
N ILE A 65 4.03 -1.60 2.13
CA ILE A 65 2.78 -2.32 2.45
C ILE A 65 1.86 -2.30 1.23
N GLY A 66 1.70 -1.14 0.61
CA GLY A 66 0.87 -1.01 -0.58
C GLY A 66 1.37 -1.89 -1.72
N THR A 67 2.67 -1.91 -1.96
CA THR A 67 3.27 -2.73 -3.01
C THR A 67 3.03 -4.21 -2.77
N ILE A 68 3.26 -4.69 -1.54
CA ILE A 68 3.08 -6.09 -1.20
C ILE A 68 1.62 -6.49 -1.37
N GLY A 69 0.70 -5.70 -0.83
CA GLY A 69 -0.73 -6.00 -0.91
C GLY A 69 -1.26 -5.90 -2.33
N ALA A 70 -0.87 -4.86 -3.07
CA ALA A 70 -1.30 -4.70 -4.45
C ALA A 70 -0.78 -5.83 -5.33
N THR A 71 0.46 -6.28 -5.12
CA THR A 71 1.01 -7.41 -5.86
C THR A 71 0.27 -8.70 -5.54
N ALA A 72 0.00 -8.97 -4.25
CA ALA A 72 -0.73 -10.16 -3.85
C ALA A 72 -2.13 -10.19 -4.44
N LEU A 73 -2.87 -9.08 -4.35
CA LEU A 73 -4.21 -9.00 -4.92
C LEU A 73 -4.19 -8.99 -6.44
N GLY A 74 -3.17 -8.40 -7.05
CA GLY A 74 -3.01 -8.44 -8.51
C GLY A 74 -2.87 -9.88 -9.01
N ILE A 75 -2.10 -10.69 -8.31
CA ILE A 75 -1.95 -12.11 -8.64
C ILE A 75 -3.29 -12.83 -8.51
N TYR A 76 -4.01 -12.57 -7.43
CA TYR A 76 -5.27 -13.25 -7.13
C TYR A 76 -6.42 -12.77 -8.03
N LEU A 77 -6.58 -11.46 -8.19
CA LEU A 77 -7.75 -10.89 -8.86
C LEU A 77 -7.57 -10.72 -10.36
N PHE A 78 -6.35 -10.46 -10.81
CA PHE A 78 -6.09 -10.12 -12.22
C PHE A 78 -5.19 -11.13 -12.92
N ASN A 79 -4.93 -12.28 -12.28
CA ASN A 79 -4.10 -13.35 -12.84
C ASN A 79 -2.71 -12.89 -13.26
N GLU A 80 -2.14 -11.95 -12.51
CA GLU A 80 -0.79 -11.49 -12.79
C GLU A 80 0.23 -12.58 -12.45
N PRO A 81 1.41 -12.58 -13.10
CA PRO A 81 2.36 -13.66 -12.88
C PRO A 81 2.92 -13.67 -11.46
N ALA A 82 3.00 -14.88 -10.88
CA ALA A 82 3.58 -15.10 -9.56
C ALA A 82 4.90 -15.87 -9.69
N THR A 83 5.85 -15.31 -10.43
CA THR A 83 7.13 -15.96 -10.64
C THR A 83 7.95 -15.95 -9.35
N LEU A 84 8.85 -16.91 -9.22
CA LEU A 84 9.72 -16.98 -8.06
C LEU A 84 10.54 -15.69 -7.88
N LEU A 85 11.01 -15.12 -8.99
CA LEU A 85 11.78 -13.89 -8.95
C LEU A 85 10.95 -12.71 -8.41
N ARG A 86 9.70 -12.58 -8.87
CA ARG A 86 8.80 -11.54 -8.36
C ARG A 86 8.54 -11.71 -6.87
N LEU A 87 8.27 -12.93 -6.43
CA LEU A 87 8.02 -13.21 -5.03
C LEU A 87 9.25 -12.95 -4.17
N ALA A 88 10.43 -13.25 -4.68
CA ALA A 88 11.67 -12.95 -3.98
C ALA A 88 11.86 -11.44 -3.79
N CYS A 89 11.56 -10.65 -4.81
CA CYS A 89 11.64 -9.19 -4.72
C CYS A 89 10.64 -8.62 -3.71
N ILE A 90 9.43 -9.16 -3.68
CA ILE A 90 8.43 -8.75 -2.68
C ILE A 90 8.90 -9.11 -1.28
N GLY A 91 9.54 -10.27 -1.12
CA GLY A 91 10.13 -10.67 0.16
C GLY A 91 11.22 -9.71 0.63
N LEU A 92 12.02 -9.17 -0.30
CA LEU A 92 13.01 -8.16 0.05
C LEU A 92 12.38 -6.87 0.56
N ILE A 93 11.27 -6.44 -0.05
CA ILE A 93 10.54 -5.27 0.41
C ILE A 93 10.00 -5.51 1.82
N LEU A 94 9.39 -6.65 2.06
CA LEU A 94 8.86 -7.00 3.39
C LEU A 94 9.98 -7.03 4.43
N SER A 95 11.12 -7.61 4.09
CA SER A 95 12.28 -7.65 4.97
C SER A 95 12.77 -6.25 5.33
N GLY A 96 12.78 -5.35 4.35
CA GLY A 96 13.15 -3.95 4.58
C GLY A 96 12.20 -3.25 5.54
N ILE A 97 10.90 -3.48 5.43
CA ILE A 97 9.90 -2.91 6.34
C ILE A 97 10.13 -3.40 7.76
N ILE A 98 10.34 -4.69 7.93
CA ILE A 98 10.60 -5.28 9.24
C ILE A 98 11.89 -4.70 9.83
N GLY A 99 12.93 -4.56 9.01
CA GLY A 99 14.19 -3.96 9.44
C GLY A 99 14.03 -2.52 9.91
N LEU A 100 13.25 -1.73 9.18
CA LEU A 100 12.98 -0.34 9.57
C LEU A 100 12.25 -0.26 10.91
N LYS A 101 11.29 -1.14 11.13
CA LYS A 101 10.57 -1.17 12.40
C LYS A 101 11.48 -1.54 13.56
N ILE A 102 12.35 -2.51 13.38
CA ILE A 102 13.27 -2.96 14.42
C ILE A 102 14.30 -1.88 14.76
N THR A 103 14.74 -1.13 13.76
CA THR A 103 15.79 -0.11 13.95
C THR A 103 15.25 1.27 14.34
N SER A 104 13.95 1.41 14.39
CA SER A 104 13.33 2.72 14.68
C SER A 104 13.03 2.92 16.17
#